data_f3735cec1705ac3c4c022c09e2d0bbaf
#
_entry.id   f3735cec1705ac3c4c022c09e2d0bbaf
#
_cell.length_a   1.000
_cell.length_b   1.000
_cell.length_c   1.000
_cell.angle_alpha   90.00
_cell.angle_beta   90.00
_cell.angle_gamma   90.00
#
_symmetry.space_group_name_H-M   'P 1'
#
loop_
_entity.id
_entity.type
_entity.pdbx_description
1 polymer ?
#
loop_
_entity_poly.entity_id
_entity_poly.type
_entity_poly.pdbx_seq_one_letter_code
_entity_poly.pdbx_strand_id
1 'polypeptide(L)'
;MKKVVYLLLFSIFVFGVVSAQEKIDNKQNVFDKGGDVAKMVLAEQKFYALDFKGALNIYTDVLSGKPNDTNVLFHIAECHYEMKQLKEAREYAEKAKSIDPQANVNNALLLGKLYQLEGMLDEALVEFTAFKTNSGSKKKIEESGIDMYILQVNTAKELIANPADVKIVNMGDVINSEFEDKAPMVSADGKTLIFTSQRPGKSSAVNPDDGMYFEDIYISRWDTLKKMWGDAELIPGSLNTEGQDAATSISPDGKQIFLFKNDIEAESRGGDIYVSRLSSSGKWGAPKSMGKPINTTFAELGACSSPDGKTLYFTSERQGGFGMQDIYMVKRKSRTEWEKPVNLGDVVNTEEDDAGIFIAPDGKTLFFTSKGHNSMGGYDIFKTTLENGKWTKPLNLGYPINTIYDDLCFSLSIDAKTGYISSNRKGGFGARDVYMVDLTNYPVLEKEMKKKVESNAPVMAILKGDIFDASAGAGMEAELVVYDETGAKVGSTTSSEGSGEYFLTLLTGKTYQVKIEAKGYKSVDEKVEVKAAKEGATTVVKHYLLYKK
;
A
#
# COMPACT_ATOMS: atom_id res chain seq x y z
N MET A 1 -12.94 8.72 22.96
CA MET A 1 -12.50 8.40 24.33
C MET A 1 -11.63 7.14 24.40
N LYS A 2 -11.77 6.15 23.48
CA LYS A 2 -10.90 4.94 23.44
C LYS A 2 -9.45 5.23 22.98
N LYS A 3 -9.21 6.24 22.13
CA LYS A 3 -7.84 6.64 21.66
C LYS A 3 -6.91 7.19 22.75
N VAL A 4 -7.45 7.73 23.86
CA VAL A 4 -6.64 8.30 24.96
C VAL A 4 -6.08 7.23 25.89
N VAL A 5 -6.71 6.06 25.96
CA VAL A 5 -6.31 4.98 26.87
C VAL A 5 -5.07 4.23 26.34
N TYR A 6 -4.92 4.10 25.01
CA TYR A 6 -3.73 3.45 24.42
C TYR A 6 -2.46 4.32 24.51
N LEU A 7 -2.58 5.65 24.35
CA LEU A 7 -1.44 6.57 24.51
C LEU A 7 -0.98 6.69 25.97
N LEU A 8 -1.90 6.60 26.93
CA LEU A 8 -1.57 6.62 28.36
C LEU A 8 -0.96 5.29 28.82
N LEU A 9 -1.31 4.17 28.21
CA LEU A 9 -0.68 2.89 28.49
C LEU A 9 0.74 2.81 27.95
N PHE A 10 1.03 3.42 26.80
CA PHE A 10 2.40 3.43 26.22
C PHE A 10 3.35 4.36 27.00
N SER A 11 2.90 5.52 27.47
CA SER A 11 3.75 6.43 28.26
C SER A 11 3.98 5.94 29.70
N ILE A 12 3.07 5.19 30.30
CA ILE A 12 3.26 4.51 31.58
C ILE A 12 4.18 3.30 31.42
N PHE A 13 4.20 2.67 30.21
CA PHE A 13 5.03 1.50 29.92
C PHE A 13 6.53 1.84 29.80
N VAL A 14 6.89 2.98 29.17
CA VAL A 14 8.31 3.37 29.00
C VAL A 14 8.95 3.75 30.35
N PHE A 15 8.24 4.39 31.27
CA PHE A 15 8.74 4.63 32.63
C PHE A 15 8.73 3.39 33.53
N GLY A 16 7.88 2.41 33.25
CA GLY A 16 7.85 1.12 33.93
C GLY A 16 9.00 0.19 33.51
N VAL A 17 9.44 0.24 32.26
CA VAL A 17 10.48 -0.64 31.72
C VAL A 17 11.86 -0.29 32.30
N VAL A 18 12.22 0.98 32.44
CA VAL A 18 13.54 1.38 33.01
C VAL A 18 13.62 1.03 34.49
N SER A 19 12.53 1.16 35.26
CA SER A 19 12.51 0.71 36.66
C SER A 19 12.33 -0.80 36.83
N ALA A 20 11.86 -1.49 35.79
CA ALA A 20 11.78 -2.96 35.77
C ALA A 20 13.14 -3.60 35.47
N GLN A 21 13.96 -2.99 34.61
CA GLN A 21 15.29 -3.49 34.26
C GLN A 21 16.22 -3.54 35.49
N GLU A 22 16.25 -2.50 36.32
CA GLU A 22 17.02 -2.49 37.57
C GLU A 22 16.50 -3.49 38.64
N LYS A 23 15.21 -3.83 38.60
CA LYS A 23 14.63 -4.86 39.48
C LYS A 23 14.87 -6.28 38.95
N ILE A 24 15.10 -6.47 37.67
CA ILE A 24 15.33 -7.76 37.02
C ILE A 24 16.71 -8.30 37.42
N ASP A 25 17.77 -7.49 37.41
CA ASP A 25 19.13 -7.90 37.76
C ASP A 25 19.26 -8.36 39.22
N ASN A 26 18.44 -7.79 40.13
CA ASN A 26 18.43 -8.22 41.53
C ASN A 26 17.56 -9.47 41.80
N LYS A 27 16.69 -9.88 40.87
CA LYS A 27 15.82 -11.06 41.03
C LYS A 27 16.39 -12.34 40.43
N GLN A 28 17.41 -12.26 39.57
CA GLN A 28 18.04 -13.45 38.98
C GLN A 28 18.52 -14.44 40.06
N ASN A 29 18.99 -13.94 41.21
CA ASN A 29 19.36 -14.78 42.38
C ASN A 29 18.17 -15.41 43.14
N VAL A 30 16.95 -14.92 42.91
CA VAL A 30 15.71 -15.48 43.53
C VAL A 30 15.13 -16.60 42.66
N PHE A 31 15.42 -16.59 41.37
CA PHE A 31 14.90 -17.55 40.39
C PHE A 31 15.57 -18.92 40.44
N ASP A 32 16.83 -19.01 40.80
CA ASP A 32 17.49 -20.29 41.06
C ASP A 32 16.88 -21.05 42.26
N LYS A 33 16.00 -20.41 43.03
CA LYS A 33 15.25 -20.97 44.17
C LYS A 33 13.72 -20.87 44.01
N GLY A 34 13.19 -20.28 42.92
CA GLY A 34 11.76 -20.07 42.73
C GLY A 34 11.11 -21.18 41.91
N GLY A 35 9.96 -21.69 42.36
CA GLY A 35 9.20 -22.69 41.64
C GLY A 35 8.65 -22.20 40.28
N ASP A 36 8.07 -23.11 39.50
CA ASP A 36 7.53 -22.90 38.15
C ASP A 36 6.65 -21.64 38.01
N VAL A 37 5.93 -21.22 39.06
CA VAL A 37 5.09 -20.01 39.04
C VAL A 37 5.93 -18.75 38.84
N ALA A 38 7.09 -18.64 39.49
CA ALA A 38 7.98 -17.49 39.34
C ALA A 38 8.61 -17.45 37.92
N LYS A 39 8.95 -18.64 37.38
CA LYS A 39 9.43 -18.77 35.99
C LYS A 39 8.36 -18.34 34.99
N MET A 40 7.11 -18.76 35.18
CA MET A 40 5.99 -18.35 34.32
C MET A 40 5.79 -16.82 34.30
N VAL A 41 5.80 -16.16 35.45
CA VAL A 41 5.70 -14.70 35.55
C VAL A 41 6.86 -13.99 34.83
N LEU A 42 8.08 -14.51 34.95
CA LEU A 42 9.23 -13.93 34.24
C LEU A 42 9.11 -14.12 32.73
N ALA A 43 8.71 -15.31 32.29
CA ALA A 43 8.51 -15.58 30.86
C ALA A 43 7.44 -14.64 30.26
N GLU A 44 6.33 -14.44 30.97
CA GLU A 44 5.28 -13.51 30.57
C GLU A 44 5.80 -12.05 30.50
N GLN A 45 6.60 -11.60 31.48
CA GLN A 45 7.23 -10.28 31.42
C GLN A 45 8.16 -10.13 30.21
N LYS A 46 8.95 -11.14 29.87
CA LYS A 46 9.80 -11.16 28.68
C LYS A 46 8.97 -11.11 27.39
N PHE A 47 7.89 -11.88 27.33
CA PHE A 47 6.98 -11.88 26.19
C PHE A 47 6.39 -10.48 25.93
N TYR A 48 5.88 -9.81 26.96
CA TYR A 48 5.38 -8.43 26.83
C TYR A 48 6.48 -7.37 26.59
N ALA A 49 7.73 -7.69 26.92
CA ALA A 49 8.90 -6.88 26.54
C ALA A 49 9.43 -7.22 25.13
N LEU A 50 8.68 -8.01 24.34
CA LEU A 50 9.03 -8.47 22.98
C LEU A 50 10.29 -9.36 22.93
N ASP A 51 10.82 -9.84 24.08
CA ASP A 51 11.89 -10.83 24.16
C ASP A 51 11.29 -12.25 24.03
N PHE A 52 10.72 -12.55 22.87
CA PHE A 52 10.05 -13.83 22.61
C PHE A 52 10.99 -15.03 22.75
N LYS A 53 12.26 -14.87 22.36
CA LYS A 53 13.28 -15.91 22.50
C LYS A 53 13.62 -16.17 23.97
N GLY A 54 13.74 -15.12 24.76
CA GLY A 54 13.96 -15.22 26.20
C GLY A 54 12.77 -15.86 26.94
N ALA A 55 11.54 -15.48 26.54
CA ALA A 55 10.31 -16.07 27.04
C ALA A 55 10.24 -17.58 26.71
N LEU A 56 10.47 -17.93 25.42
CA LEU A 56 10.47 -19.32 24.93
C LEU A 56 11.41 -20.23 25.73
N ASN A 57 12.63 -19.77 26.00
CA ASN A 57 13.61 -20.54 26.77
C ASN A 57 13.08 -20.89 28.18
N ILE A 58 12.44 -19.95 28.85
CA ILE A 58 11.89 -20.15 30.19
C ILE A 58 10.66 -21.08 30.15
N TYR A 59 9.73 -20.87 29.20
CA TYR A 59 8.58 -21.75 29.03
C TYR A 59 9.01 -23.19 28.71
N THR A 60 10.04 -23.37 27.88
CA THR A 60 10.58 -24.68 27.54
C THR A 60 11.19 -25.37 28.78
N ASP A 61 11.88 -24.63 29.66
CA ASP A 61 12.40 -25.15 30.91
C ASP A 61 11.26 -25.64 31.85
N VAL A 62 10.20 -24.85 31.99
CA VAL A 62 9.00 -25.25 32.74
C VAL A 62 8.33 -26.48 32.13
N LEU A 63 8.21 -26.53 30.78
CA LEU A 63 7.61 -27.67 30.08
C LEU A 63 8.39 -28.98 30.31
N SER A 64 9.74 -28.90 30.48
CA SER A 64 10.57 -30.07 30.72
C SER A 64 10.16 -30.82 32.02
N GLY A 65 9.71 -30.09 33.03
CA GLY A 65 9.17 -30.64 34.27
C GLY A 65 7.69 -31.07 34.19
N LYS A 66 6.93 -30.49 33.22
CA LYS A 66 5.48 -30.72 33.05
C LYS A 66 5.10 -30.84 31.56
N PRO A 67 5.48 -31.93 30.88
CA PRO A 67 5.43 -32.05 29.43
C PRO A 67 4.00 -31.98 28.80
N ASN A 68 2.99 -32.05 29.65
CA ASN A 68 1.56 -31.98 29.23
C ASN A 68 0.84 -30.77 29.81
N ASP A 69 1.55 -29.75 30.30
CA ASP A 69 0.92 -28.52 30.75
C ASP A 69 0.43 -27.70 29.53
N THR A 70 -0.87 -27.72 29.34
CA THR A 70 -1.53 -27.08 28.16
C THR A 70 -1.34 -25.59 28.12
N ASN A 71 -1.24 -24.93 29.28
CA ASN A 71 -1.03 -23.47 29.32
C ASN A 71 0.41 -23.12 28.90
N VAL A 72 1.40 -23.90 29.34
CA VAL A 72 2.80 -23.74 28.94
C VAL A 72 2.97 -24.00 27.44
N LEU A 73 2.33 -25.06 26.92
CA LEU A 73 2.33 -25.39 25.49
C LEU A 73 1.75 -24.25 24.66
N PHE A 74 0.65 -23.63 25.10
CA PHE A 74 0.03 -22.48 24.45
C PHE A 74 0.99 -21.28 24.41
N HIS A 75 1.64 -20.91 25.53
CA HIS A 75 2.59 -19.78 25.53
C HIS A 75 3.84 -20.04 24.69
N ILE A 76 4.30 -21.28 24.58
CA ILE A 76 5.36 -21.66 23.63
C ILE A 76 4.87 -21.44 22.19
N ALA A 77 3.63 -21.84 21.88
CA ALA A 77 3.04 -21.61 20.58
C ALA A 77 2.92 -20.11 20.24
N GLU A 78 2.53 -19.28 21.23
CA GLU A 78 2.51 -17.81 21.06
C GLU A 78 3.91 -17.25 20.77
N CYS A 79 4.95 -17.68 21.49
CA CYS A 79 6.32 -17.26 21.23
C CYS A 79 6.77 -17.61 19.80
N HIS A 80 6.51 -18.83 19.34
CA HIS A 80 6.83 -19.24 17.97
C HIS A 80 6.02 -18.44 16.93
N TYR A 81 4.73 -18.15 17.19
CA TYR A 81 3.89 -17.35 16.31
C TYR A 81 4.45 -15.94 16.13
N GLU A 82 4.82 -15.27 17.22
CA GLU A 82 5.40 -13.93 17.16
C GLU A 82 6.77 -13.90 16.45
N MET A 83 7.57 -14.97 16.60
CA MET A 83 8.82 -15.15 15.87
C MET A 83 8.64 -15.63 14.41
N LYS A 84 7.37 -15.70 13.88
CA LYS A 84 7.03 -16.16 12.52
C LYS A 84 7.42 -17.62 12.24
N GLN A 85 7.61 -18.41 13.26
CA GLN A 85 7.87 -19.86 13.19
C GLN A 85 6.52 -20.60 13.21
N LEU A 86 5.75 -20.46 12.12
CA LEU A 86 4.33 -20.84 12.07
C LEU A 86 4.13 -22.36 12.24
N LYS A 87 5.07 -23.17 11.73
CA LYS A 87 5.00 -24.62 11.84
C LYS A 87 5.12 -25.07 13.30
N GLU A 88 6.14 -24.58 13.99
CA GLU A 88 6.38 -24.87 15.41
C GLU A 88 5.21 -24.34 16.27
N ALA A 89 4.75 -23.13 15.98
CA ALA A 89 3.59 -22.56 16.68
C ALA A 89 2.38 -23.50 16.58
N ARG A 90 2.09 -24.01 15.38
CA ARG A 90 0.97 -24.93 15.16
C ARG A 90 1.16 -26.25 15.90
N GLU A 91 2.34 -26.87 15.82
CA GLU A 91 2.62 -28.13 16.49
C GLU A 91 2.37 -28.06 18.00
N TYR A 92 2.81 -26.98 18.65
CA TYR A 92 2.58 -26.77 20.08
C TYR A 92 1.11 -26.45 20.41
N ALA A 93 0.44 -25.63 19.60
CA ALA A 93 -0.96 -25.30 19.80
C ALA A 93 -1.88 -26.51 19.59
N GLU A 94 -1.64 -27.33 18.56
CA GLU A 94 -2.36 -28.59 18.32
C GLU A 94 -2.11 -29.61 19.46
N LYS A 95 -0.88 -29.70 19.97
CA LYS A 95 -0.56 -30.55 21.14
C LYS A 95 -1.34 -30.09 22.37
N ALA A 96 -1.38 -28.79 22.66
CA ALA A 96 -2.18 -28.25 23.76
C ALA A 96 -3.65 -28.63 23.63
N LYS A 97 -4.24 -28.44 22.44
CA LYS A 97 -5.62 -28.78 22.12
C LYS A 97 -5.91 -30.29 22.26
N SER A 98 -4.97 -31.15 21.85
CA SER A 98 -5.15 -32.60 21.91
C SER A 98 -5.21 -33.13 23.34
N ILE A 99 -4.56 -32.44 24.28
CA ILE A 99 -4.57 -32.80 25.71
C ILE A 99 -5.86 -32.33 26.38
N ASP A 100 -6.21 -31.05 26.20
CA ASP A 100 -7.45 -30.47 26.69
C ASP A 100 -7.94 -29.33 25.76
N PRO A 101 -8.94 -29.58 24.95
CA PRO A 101 -9.48 -28.59 24.00
C PRO A 101 -10.04 -27.32 24.65
N GLN A 102 -10.33 -27.35 25.96
CA GLN A 102 -10.98 -26.24 26.69
C GLN A 102 -10.05 -25.56 27.70
N ALA A 103 -8.83 -26.08 27.91
CA ALA A 103 -7.90 -25.55 28.92
C ALA A 103 -7.56 -24.08 28.70
N ASN A 104 -7.41 -23.64 27.45
CA ASN A 104 -7.14 -22.26 27.11
C ASN A 104 -7.90 -21.84 25.85
N VAL A 105 -8.93 -21.01 26.03
CA VAL A 105 -9.77 -20.53 24.93
C VAL A 105 -8.96 -19.71 23.89
N ASN A 106 -7.86 -19.03 24.28
CA ASN A 106 -7.01 -18.29 23.34
C ASN A 106 -6.24 -19.21 22.38
N ASN A 107 -6.04 -20.49 22.77
CA ASN A 107 -5.42 -21.47 21.89
C ASN A 107 -6.27 -21.70 20.62
N ALA A 108 -7.60 -21.66 20.74
CA ALA A 108 -8.47 -21.73 19.57
C ALA A 108 -8.32 -20.50 18.67
N LEU A 109 -8.19 -19.29 19.25
CA LEU A 109 -7.92 -18.08 18.43
C LEU A 109 -6.57 -18.19 17.71
N LEU A 110 -5.52 -18.66 18.40
CA LEU A 110 -4.19 -18.86 17.81
C LEU A 110 -4.21 -19.90 16.69
N LEU A 111 -4.85 -21.06 16.92
CA LEU A 111 -5.01 -22.11 15.91
C LEU A 111 -5.80 -21.62 14.70
N GLY A 112 -6.87 -20.87 14.93
CA GLY A 112 -7.65 -20.27 13.84
C GLY A 112 -6.78 -19.37 12.95
N LYS A 113 -5.95 -18.51 13.54
CA LYS A 113 -4.99 -17.66 12.80
C LYS A 113 -3.95 -18.47 12.03
N LEU A 114 -3.39 -19.50 12.66
CA LEU A 114 -2.40 -20.39 12.03
C LEU A 114 -3.00 -21.15 10.85
N TYR A 115 -4.18 -21.73 11.01
CA TYR A 115 -4.88 -22.41 9.92
C TYR A 115 -5.26 -21.46 8.78
N GLN A 116 -5.71 -20.22 9.07
CA GLN A 116 -5.98 -19.21 8.07
C GLN A 116 -4.73 -18.91 7.23
N LEU A 117 -3.57 -18.67 7.87
CA LEU A 117 -2.29 -18.41 7.19
C LEU A 117 -1.78 -19.59 6.38
N GLU A 118 -2.23 -20.81 6.68
CA GLU A 118 -1.90 -22.01 5.91
C GLU A 118 -2.91 -22.33 4.80
N GLY A 119 -4.03 -21.61 4.74
CA GLY A 119 -5.13 -21.82 3.80
C GLY A 119 -6.09 -22.94 4.20
N MET A 120 -6.00 -23.43 5.44
CA MET A 120 -6.90 -24.42 6.04
C MET A 120 -8.17 -23.71 6.57
N LEU A 121 -8.98 -23.20 5.62
CA LEU A 121 -10.04 -22.25 5.94
C LEU A 121 -11.22 -22.88 6.72
N ASP A 122 -11.49 -24.16 6.51
CA ASP A 122 -12.54 -24.87 7.25
C ASP A 122 -12.14 -25.07 8.69
N GLU A 123 -10.89 -25.49 8.93
CA GLU A 123 -10.31 -25.67 10.25
C GLU A 123 -10.20 -24.32 10.98
N ALA A 124 -9.79 -23.25 10.28
CA ALA A 124 -9.76 -21.91 10.83
C ALA A 124 -11.14 -21.46 11.33
N LEU A 125 -12.17 -21.66 10.53
CA LEU A 125 -13.56 -21.30 10.87
C LEU A 125 -14.06 -22.07 12.10
N VAL A 126 -13.72 -23.36 12.21
CA VAL A 126 -14.05 -24.18 13.39
C VAL A 126 -13.42 -23.58 14.65
N GLU A 127 -12.12 -23.24 14.60
CA GLU A 127 -11.41 -22.70 15.75
C GLU A 127 -11.88 -21.30 16.15
N PHE A 128 -12.12 -20.42 15.19
CA PHE A 128 -12.67 -19.09 15.45
C PHE A 128 -14.07 -19.15 16.05
N THR A 129 -14.91 -20.08 15.57
CA THR A 129 -16.25 -20.31 16.12
C THR A 129 -16.17 -20.86 17.54
N ALA A 130 -15.24 -21.78 17.81
CA ALA A 130 -15.00 -22.33 19.15
C ALA A 130 -14.53 -21.23 20.13
N PHE A 131 -13.61 -20.36 19.72
CA PHE A 131 -13.19 -19.21 20.52
C PHE A 131 -14.39 -18.29 20.84
N LYS A 132 -15.16 -17.90 19.83
CA LYS A 132 -16.34 -17.01 20.00
C LYS A 132 -17.37 -17.61 20.96
N THR A 133 -17.63 -18.91 20.84
CA THR A 133 -18.61 -19.61 21.68
C THR A 133 -18.13 -19.79 23.13
N ASN A 134 -16.85 -20.11 23.32
CA ASN A 134 -16.32 -20.52 24.63
C ASN A 134 -15.63 -19.40 25.41
N SER A 135 -15.44 -18.21 24.81
CA SER A 135 -14.73 -17.08 25.46
C SER A 135 -15.44 -16.58 26.74
N GLY A 136 -16.76 -16.76 26.86
CA GLY A 136 -17.55 -16.41 28.04
C GLY A 136 -17.61 -14.90 28.36
N SER A 137 -16.96 -14.04 27.56
CA SER A 137 -16.88 -12.60 27.78
C SER A 137 -17.10 -11.82 26.50
N LYS A 138 -18.18 -11.01 26.48
CA LYS A 138 -18.46 -10.11 25.35
C LYS A 138 -17.30 -9.16 25.07
N LYS A 139 -16.69 -8.61 26.14
CA LYS A 139 -15.54 -7.70 26.02
C LYS A 139 -14.35 -8.40 25.33
N LYS A 140 -14.05 -9.64 25.70
CA LYS A 140 -12.97 -10.44 25.12
C LYS A 140 -13.23 -10.73 23.64
N ILE A 141 -14.49 -11.02 23.27
CA ILE A 141 -14.91 -11.21 21.88
C ILE A 141 -14.66 -9.93 21.07
N GLU A 142 -15.11 -8.78 21.55
CA GLU A 142 -14.95 -7.48 20.89
C GLU A 142 -13.45 -7.10 20.77
N GLU A 143 -12.67 -7.27 21.84
CA GLU A 143 -11.23 -6.94 21.84
C GLU A 143 -10.39 -7.88 20.95
N SER A 144 -10.83 -9.11 20.74
CA SER A 144 -10.10 -10.08 19.92
C SER A 144 -10.21 -9.83 18.41
N GLY A 145 -11.19 -9.04 17.97
CA GLY A 145 -11.52 -8.86 16.55
C GLY A 145 -12.03 -10.13 15.85
N ILE A 146 -12.53 -11.11 16.60
CA ILE A 146 -12.90 -12.43 16.07
C ILE A 146 -13.92 -12.39 14.94
N ASP A 147 -14.83 -11.41 14.96
CA ASP A 147 -15.85 -11.26 13.92
C ASP A 147 -15.24 -10.92 12.56
N MET A 148 -14.14 -10.14 12.56
CA MET A 148 -13.36 -9.84 11.37
C MET A 148 -12.68 -11.11 10.82
N TYR A 149 -12.03 -11.92 11.67
CA TYR A 149 -11.41 -13.18 11.24
C TYR A 149 -12.43 -14.15 10.63
N ILE A 150 -13.62 -14.28 11.24
CA ILE A 150 -14.70 -15.11 10.69
C ILE A 150 -15.17 -14.55 9.34
N LEU A 151 -15.31 -13.24 9.19
CA LEU A 151 -15.66 -12.59 7.94
C LEU A 151 -14.59 -12.87 6.87
N GLN A 152 -13.31 -12.67 7.19
CA GLN A 152 -12.19 -12.91 6.29
C GLN A 152 -12.16 -14.35 5.77
N VAL A 153 -12.28 -15.33 6.65
CA VAL A 153 -12.31 -16.74 6.24
C VAL A 153 -13.49 -17.04 5.32
N ASN A 154 -14.69 -16.54 5.62
CA ASN A 154 -15.86 -16.76 4.76
C ASN A 154 -15.68 -16.06 3.40
N THR A 155 -15.16 -14.83 3.38
CA THR A 155 -14.84 -14.11 2.14
C THR A 155 -13.81 -14.88 1.32
N ALA A 156 -12.73 -15.37 1.96
CA ALA A 156 -11.70 -16.14 1.29
C ALA A 156 -12.28 -17.41 0.63
N LYS A 157 -13.14 -18.16 1.34
CA LYS A 157 -13.82 -19.34 0.79
C LYS A 157 -14.69 -19.00 -0.42
N GLU A 158 -15.44 -17.90 -0.35
CA GLU A 158 -16.32 -17.45 -1.45
C GLU A 158 -15.49 -17.03 -2.68
N LEU A 159 -14.47 -16.19 -2.49
CA LEU A 159 -13.67 -15.66 -3.59
C LEU A 159 -12.76 -16.73 -4.23
N ILE A 160 -12.20 -17.65 -3.44
CA ILE A 160 -11.44 -18.79 -3.97
C ILE A 160 -12.32 -19.75 -4.77
N ALA A 161 -13.57 -19.94 -4.37
CA ALA A 161 -14.53 -20.75 -5.13
C ALA A 161 -14.98 -20.08 -6.45
N ASN A 162 -14.83 -18.75 -6.56
CA ASN A 162 -15.23 -17.95 -7.71
C ASN A 162 -14.06 -17.05 -8.18
N PRO A 163 -12.97 -17.62 -8.70
CA PRO A 163 -11.76 -16.86 -9.03
C PRO A 163 -12.00 -15.91 -10.20
N ALA A 164 -11.34 -14.74 -10.13
CA ALA A 164 -11.24 -13.83 -11.26
C ALA A 164 -10.42 -14.46 -12.40
N ASP A 165 -10.81 -14.18 -13.66
CA ASP A 165 -10.06 -14.66 -14.84
C ASP A 165 -8.83 -13.79 -15.10
N VAL A 166 -7.84 -13.92 -14.22
CA VAL A 166 -6.55 -13.23 -14.28
C VAL A 166 -5.39 -14.19 -14.12
N LYS A 167 -4.24 -13.82 -14.66
CA LYS A 167 -2.99 -14.54 -14.44
C LYS A 167 -2.07 -13.66 -13.57
N ILE A 168 -1.58 -14.23 -12.47
CA ILE A 168 -0.59 -13.60 -11.59
C ILE A 168 0.78 -14.20 -11.90
N VAL A 169 1.77 -13.35 -12.14
CA VAL A 169 3.14 -13.76 -12.48
C VAL A 169 4.11 -13.06 -11.55
N ASN A 170 4.89 -13.84 -10.77
CA ASN A 170 6.03 -13.29 -10.03
C ASN A 170 7.04 -12.71 -11.04
N MET A 171 7.54 -11.49 -10.76
CA MET A 171 8.44 -10.79 -11.68
C MET A 171 9.84 -11.39 -11.77
N GLY A 172 10.12 -12.43 -10.96
CA GLY A 172 11.40 -13.14 -10.97
C GLY A 172 12.55 -12.34 -10.36
N ASP A 173 13.72 -12.92 -10.39
CA ASP A 173 14.96 -12.38 -9.82
C ASP A 173 15.51 -11.13 -10.54
N VAL A 174 15.00 -10.83 -11.73
CA VAL A 174 15.28 -9.58 -12.45
C VAL A 174 14.73 -8.36 -11.68
N ILE A 175 13.61 -8.53 -10.97
CA ILE A 175 12.94 -7.49 -10.19
C ILE A 175 13.03 -7.80 -8.69
N ASN A 176 12.66 -9.01 -8.28
CA ASN A 176 12.58 -9.43 -6.89
C ASN A 176 13.93 -9.92 -6.35
N SER A 177 14.08 -9.84 -5.03
CA SER A 177 15.26 -10.26 -4.30
C SER A 177 14.87 -11.16 -3.12
N GLU A 178 15.85 -11.64 -2.36
CA GLU A 178 15.64 -12.34 -1.09
C GLU A 178 15.11 -11.43 0.04
N PHE A 179 15.05 -10.11 -0.20
CA PHE A 179 14.55 -9.11 0.72
C PHE A 179 13.11 -8.72 0.41
N GLU A 180 12.61 -7.67 1.04
CA GLU A 180 11.29 -7.11 0.74
C GLU A 180 11.35 -6.22 -0.50
N ASP A 181 10.51 -6.52 -1.52
CA ASP A 181 10.31 -5.73 -2.72
C ASP A 181 8.85 -5.32 -2.83
N LYS A 182 8.57 -4.00 -2.80
CA LYS A 182 7.20 -3.50 -2.64
C LYS A 182 6.91 -2.22 -3.41
N ALA A 183 5.64 -1.81 -3.38
CA ALA A 183 5.12 -0.58 -3.99
C ALA A 183 5.50 -0.41 -5.48
N PRO A 184 5.18 -1.39 -6.34
CA PRO A 184 5.45 -1.28 -7.76
C PRO A 184 4.62 -0.17 -8.40
N MET A 185 5.27 0.68 -9.18
CA MET A 185 4.68 1.78 -9.93
C MET A 185 5.12 1.72 -11.38
N VAL A 186 4.16 1.61 -12.28
CA VAL A 186 4.44 1.60 -13.72
C VAL A 186 4.20 2.99 -14.31
N SER A 187 5.12 3.45 -15.17
CA SER A 187 4.90 4.67 -15.96
C SER A 187 3.72 4.51 -16.92
N ALA A 188 3.10 5.61 -17.30
CA ALA A 188 1.93 5.59 -18.19
C ALA A 188 2.22 4.93 -19.55
N ASP A 189 3.46 4.99 -20.06
CA ASP A 189 3.85 4.32 -21.30
C ASP A 189 4.18 2.82 -21.12
N GLY A 190 4.09 2.31 -19.88
CA GLY A 190 4.34 0.91 -19.54
C GLY A 190 5.79 0.47 -19.64
N LYS A 191 6.76 1.40 -19.76
CA LYS A 191 8.15 1.07 -20.03
C LYS A 191 9.10 1.28 -18.87
N THR A 192 8.63 1.85 -17.78
CA THR A 192 9.41 2.08 -16.57
C THR A 192 8.65 1.52 -15.38
N LEU A 193 9.29 0.64 -14.64
CA LEU A 193 8.82 0.13 -13.35
C LEU A 193 9.71 0.70 -12.26
N ILE A 194 9.11 1.34 -11.27
CA ILE A 194 9.77 1.85 -10.08
C ILE A 194 9.19 1.10 -8.89
N PHE A 195 10.02 0.74 -7.93
CA PHE A 195 9.60 0.04 -6.73
C PHE A 195 10.56 0.30 -5.57
N THR A 196 10.17 -0.05 -4.38
CA THR A 196 10.96 0.05 -3.16
C THR A 196 11.51 -1.31 -2.78
N SER A 197 12.77 -1.38 -2.35
CA SER A 197 13.42 -2.62 -1.95
C SER A 197 14.27 -2.44 -0.70
N GLN A 198 14.29 -3.46 0.16
CA GLN A 198 15.20 -3.56 1.32
C GLN A 198 16.50 -4.32 1.00
N ARG A 199 16.81 -4.59 -0.27
CA ARG A 199 18.11 -5.15 -0.64
C ARG A 199 19.24 -4.16 -0.35
N PRO A 200 20.47 -4.61 -0.09
CA PRO A 200 21.61 -3.70 0.08
C PRO A 200 21.70 -2.70 -1.07
N GLY A 201 21.51 -1.41 -0.76
CA GLY A 201 21.38 -0.35 -1.74
C GLY A 201 22.48 0.72 -1.61
N LYS A 202 22.06 2.00 -1.53
CA LYS A 202 22.98 3.13 -1.39
C LYS A 202 23.68 3.13 -0.04
N SER A 203 22.95 2.80 1.02
CA SER A 203 23.50 2.54 2.34
C SER A 203 23.53 1.03 2.58
N SER A 204 24.64 0.53 3.14
CA SER A 204 24.69 -0.82 3.72
C SER A 204 24.33 -0.82 5.22
N ALA A 205 23.82 0.30 5.72
CA ALA A 205 23.38 0.42 7.09
C ALA A 205 22.11 -0.42 7.33
N VAL A 206 22.05 -0.98 8.53
CA VAL A 206 20.93 -1.80 8.98
C VAL A 206 20.12 -0.98 9.98
N ASN A 207 18.81 -1.00 9.82
CA ASN A 207 17.89 -0.41 10.77
C ASN A 207 18.04 -1.12 12.14
N PRO A 208 18.38 -0.40 13.23
CA PRO A 208 18.59 -1.01 14.54
C PRO A 208 17.33 -1.63 15.14
N ASP A 209 16.14 -1.23 14.67
CA ASP A 209 14.86 -1.68 15.24
C ASP A 209 14.47 -3.08 14.76
N ASP A 210 14.75 -3.42 13.49
CA ASP A 210 14.36 -4.69 12.87
C ASP A 210 15.53 -5.52 12.32
N GLY A 211 16.72 -4.95 12.25
CA GLY A 211 17.91 -5.62 11.73
C GLY A 211 17.94 -5.77 10.20
N MET A 212 17.02 -5.10 9.49
CA MET A 212 16.94 -5.12 8.03
C MET A 212 17.68 -3.92 7.41
N TYR A 213 18.04 -4.01 6.14
CA TYR A 213 18.58 -2.85 5.42
C TYR A 213 17.51 -1.76 5.27
N PHE A 214 17.95 -0.51 5.22
CA PHE A 214 17.06 0.59 4.89
C PHE A 214 16.49 0.44 3.47
N GLU A 215 15.30 0.95 3.29
CA GLU A 215 14.62 0.92 1.99
C GLU A 215 15.24 1.92 1.03
N ASP A 216 15.49 1.45 -0.19
CA ASP A 216 15.93 2.25 -1.34
C ASP A 216 14.97 2.09 -2.52
N ILE A 217 14.93 3.10 -3.39
CA ILE A 217 14.10 3.12 -4.59
C ILE A 217 14.89 2.56 -5.77
N TYR A 218 14.30 1.59 -6.44
CA TYR A 218 14.84 0.91 -7.62
C TYR A 218 14.01 1.21 -8.85
N ILE A 219 14.62 1.06 -10.01
CA ILE A 219 14.01 1.24 -11.32
C ILE A 219 14.40 0.09 -12.24
N SER A 220 13.46 -0.38 -13.05
CA SER A 220 13.69 -1.26 -14.18
C SER A 220 13.08 -0.67 -15.44
N ARG A 221 13.66 -0.99 -16.60
CA ARG A 221 13.17 -0.51 -17.90
C ARG A 221 12.81 -1.67 -18.80
N TRP A 222 11.69 -1.52 -19.49
CA TRP A 222 11.24 -2.49 -20.47
C TRP A 222 12.13 -2.46 -21.72
N ASP A 223 12.78 -3.57 -22.00
CA ASP A 223 13.50 -3.79 -23.27
C ASP A 223 12.50 -4.19 -24.36
N THR A 224 12.23 -3.27 -25.28
CA THR A 224 11.25 -3.49 -26.37
C THR A 224 11.71 -4.53 -27.40
N LEU A 225 13.02 -4.77 -27.51
CA LEU A 225 13.57 -5.77 -28.44
C LEU A 225 13.46 -7.17 -27.85
N LYS A 226 13.82 -7.31 -26.59
CA LYS A 226 13.76 -8.60 -25.86
C LYS A 226 12.36 -8.91 -25.33
N LYS A 227 11.46 -7.91 -25.26
CA LYS A 227 10.12 -8.01 -24.67
C LYS A 227 10.15 -8.50 -23.22
N MET A 228 11.07 -7.95 -22.43
CA MET A 228 11.25 -8.28 -21.02
C MET A 228 11.72 -7.06 -20.21
N TRP A 229 11.51 -7.11 -18.91
CA TRP A 229 12.09 -6.13 -17.98
C TRP A 229 13.60 -6.33 -17.88
N GLY A 230 14.34 -5.22 -17.81
CA GLY A 230 15.78 -5.24 -17.50
C GLY A 230 16.02 -5.41 -16.01
N ASP A 231 17.29 -5.64 -15.62
CA ASP A 231 17.69 -5.78 -14.23
C ASP A 231 17.32 -4.52 -13.42
N ALA A 232 16.92 -4.74 -12.17
CA ALA A 232 16.65 -3.68 -11.24
C ALA A 232 17.94 -2.91 -10.88
N GLU A 233 17.92 -1.59 -10.99
CA GLU A 233 19.03 -0.71 -10.63
C GLU A 233 18.58 0.38 -9.68
N LEU A 234 19.47 0.92 -8.85
CA LEU A 234 19.17 2.10 -8.03
C LEU A 234 18.71 3.25 -8.92
N ILE A 235 17.62 3.91 -8.55
CA ILE A 235 17.09 5.02 -9.33
C ILE A 235 18.12 6.18 -9.40
N PRO A 236 18.42 6.72 -10.60
CA PRO A 236 19.44 7.75 -10.73
C PRO A 236 18.98 9.09 -10.17
N GLY A 237 19.88 9.78 -9.46
CA GLY A 237 19.61 11.10 -8.89
C GLY A 237 19.78 11.17 -7.38
N SER A 238 18.96 11.96 -6.71
CA SER A 238 19.09 12.24 -5.28
C SER A 238 17.90 11.77 -4.47
N LEU A 239 17.21 10.70 -4.92
CA LEU A 239 16.07 10.12 -4.20
C LEU A 239 16.55 9.30 -3.02
N ASN A 240 17.51 8.39 -3.27
CA ASN A 240 18.03 7.52 -2.23
C ASN A 240 19.06 8.28 -1.36
N THR A 241 18.91 8.14 -0.05
CA THR A 241 19.76 8.75 0.98
C THR A 241 20.47 7.67 1.81
N GLU A 242 21.01 8.00 2.96
CA GLU A 242 21.56 7.03 3.93
C GLU A 242 20.49 6.47 4.88
N GLY A 243 19.23 6.90 4.73
CA GLY A 243 18.10 6.52 5.57
C GLY A 243 17.00 5.82 4.78
N GLN A 244 15.79 5.81 5.36
CA GLN A 244 14.60 5.19 4.81
C GLN A 244 14.04 5.99 3.64
N ASP A 245 14.04 5.45 2.44
CA ASP A 245 13.52 6.09 1.24
C ASP A 245 12.52 5.15 0.53
N ALA A 246 11.23 5.38 0.75
CA ALA A 246 10.16 4.58 0.15
C ALA A 246 9.36 5.40 -0.86
N ALA A 247 9.31 4.94 -2.10
CA ALA A 247 8.44 5.52 -3.11
C ALA A 247 7.02 5.00 -2.94
N THR A 248 6.03 5.88 -3.07
CA THR A 248 4.61 5.54 -2.89
C THR A 248 3.79 5.66 -4.16
N SER A 249 4.11 6.60 -5.04
CA SER A 249 3.52 6.70 -6.37
C SER A 249 4.35 7.56 -7.32
N ILE A 250 4.12 7.34 -8.62
CA ILE A 250 4.60 8.22 -9.69
C ILE A 250 3.40 8.99 -10.28
N SER A 251 3.60 10.28 -10.58
CA SER A 251 2.57 11.05 -11.30
C SER A 251 2.33 10.48 -12.70
N PRO A 252 1.11 10.60 -13.27
CA PRO A 252 0.79 10.05 -14.58
C PRO A 252 1.69 10.55 -15.72
N ASP A 253 2.24 11.76 -15.60
CA ASP A 253 3.21 12.31 -16.56
C ASP A 253 4.64 11.75 -16.40
N GLY A 254 4.86 10.93 -15.36
CA GLY A 254 6.16 10.33 -15.05
C GLY A 254 7.19 11.31 -14.50
N LYS A 255 6.81 12.55 -14.13
CA LYS A 255 7.75 13.61 -13.75
C LYS A 255 7.82 13.92 -12.27
N GLN A 256 6.92 13.35 -11.46
CA GLN A 256 6.92 13.50 -10.01
C GLN A 256 6.84 12.12 -9.36
N ILE A 257 7.66 11.87 -8.36
CA ILE A 257 7.56 10.73 -7.47
C ILE A 257 7.18 11.26 -6.09
N PHE A 258 6.14 10.68 -5.50
CA PHE A 258 5.79 10.88 -4.11
C PHE A 258 6.49 9.83 -3.27
N LEU A 259 7.02 10.26 -2.13
CA LEU A 259 7.85 9.44 -1.25
C LEU A 259 7.34 9.58 0.18
N PHE A 260 7.47 8.52 0.92
CA PHE A 260 7.46 8.52 2.37
C PHE A 260 8.90 8.64 2.88
N LYS A 261 9.11 9.52 3.85
CA LYS A 261 10.39 9.65 4.57
C LYS A 261 10.12 9.81 6.05
N ASN A 262 10.82 9.02 6.85
CA ASN A 262 10.85 9.21 8.29
C ASN A 262 12.12 9.99 8.65
N ASP A 263 12.00 11.30 8.63
CA ASP A 263 13.11 12.20 8.97
C ASP A 263 13.08 12.48 10.48
N ILE A 264 14.12 12.03 11.18
CA ILE A 264 14.24 12.17 12.65
C ILE A 264 14.25 13.64 13.09
N GLU A 265 14.65 14.56 12.19
CA GLU A 265 14.64 16.00 12.45
C GLU A 265 13.27 16.66 12.18
N ALA A 266 12.32 15.95 11.56
CA ALA A 266 10.97 16.45 11.31
C ALA A 266 10.12 16.46 12.59
N GLU A 267 9.18 17.42 12.68
CA GLU A 267 8.25 17.52 13.81
C GLU A 267 7.23 16.35 13.86
N SER A 268 7.19 15.49 12.83
CA SER A 268 6.23 14.40 12.72
C SER A 268 6.67 13.16 13.51
N ARG A 269 5.69 12.51 14.12
CA ARG A 269 5.87 11.23 14.82
C ARG A 269 5.47 10.08 13.88
N GLY A 270 6.29 9.72 12.91
CA GLY A 270 6.00 8.57 12.06
C GLY A 270 6.21 8.78 10.57
N GLY A 271 6.71 9.95 10.16
CA GLY A 271 7.11 10.25 8.79
C GLY A 271 6.10 11.08 8.00
N ASP A 272 6.60 11.66 6.92
CA ASP A 272 5.96 12.67 6.10
C ASP A 272 5.96 12.31 4.61
N ILE A 273 5.06 12.92 3.84
CA ILE A 273 5.05 12.84 2.37
C ILE A 273 5.99 13.90 1.80
N TYR A 274 6.86 13.43 0.91
CA TYR A 274 7.77 14.24 0.11
C TYR A 274 7.46 14.07 -1.37
N VAL A 275 7.90 15.02 -2.18
CA VAL A 275 7.82 14.94 -3.64
C VAL A 275 9.17 15.26 -4.26
N SER A 276 9.59 14.44 -5.22
CA SER A 276 10.71 14.73 -6.09
C SER A 276 10.26 14.97 -7.52
N ARG A 277 11.05 15.69 -8.29
CA ARG A 277 10.76 16.01 -9.70
C ARG A 277 11.90 15.54 -10.60
N LEU A 278 11.51 14.99 -11.73
CA LEU A 278 12.43 14.60 -12.79
C LEU A 278 12.94 15.87 -13.51
N SER A 279 14.24 16.05 -13.58
CA SER A 279 14.85 17.13 -14.34
C SER A 279 14.85 16.86 -15.84
N SER A 280 15.07 17.87 -16.65
CA SER A 280 15.24 17.73 -18.10
C SER A 280 16.44 16.86 -18.50
N SER A 281 17.40 16.66 -17.60
CA SER A 281 18.55 15.77 -17.79
C SER A 281 18.23 14.30 -17.44
N GLY A 282 16.97 13.96 -17.08
CA GLY A 282 16.55 12.60 -16.72
C GLY A 282 16.99 12.16 -15.31
N LYS A 283 17.35 13.10 -14.44
CA LYS A 283 17.75 12.80 -13.05
C LYS A 283 16.70 13.32 -12.07
N TRP A 284 16.40 12.53 -11.06
CA TRP A 284 15.52 12.93 -9.97
C TRP A 284 16.21 13.91 -9.03
N GLY A 285 15.52 14.98 -8.69
CA GLY A 285 16.00 15.97 -7.72
C GLY A 285 15.85 15.49 -6.28
N ALA A 286 16.44 16.23 -5.34
CA ALA A 286 16.26 15.95 -3.93
C ALA A 286 14.76 16.09 -3.53
N PRO A 287 14.22 15.15 -2.73
CA PRO A 287 12.86 15.22 -2.25
C PRO A 287 12.58 16.48 -1.43
N LYS A 288 11.40 17.05 -1.60
CA LYS A 288 10.92 18.22 -0.84
C LYS A 288 9.64 17.84 -0.10
N SER A 289 9.58 18.17 1.20
CA SER A 289 8.38 17.95 2.01
C SER A 289 7.17 18.65 1.38
N MET A 290 6.02 17.98 1.40
CA MET A 290 4.75 18.58 0.94
C MET A 290 4.25 19.67 1.90
N GLY A 291 4.71 19.67 3.15
CA GLY A 291 4.33 20.65 4.15
C GLY A 291 2.84 20.66 4.50
N LYS A 292 2.44 21.66 5.30
CA LYS A 292 1.02 21.84 5.66
C LYS A 292 0.20 22.31 4.46
N PRO A 293 -1.06 21.87 4.31
CA PRO A 293 -1.86 21.09 5.26
C PRO A 293 -1.77 19.57 5.04
N ILE A 294 -0.90 19.08 4.15
CA ILE A 294 -0.76 17.66 3.84
C ILE A 294 -0.04 16.96 4.99
N ASN A 295 1.17 17.35 5.31
CA ASN A 295 1.94 16.80 6.42
C ASN A 295 1.50 17.42 7.75
N THR A 296 1.44 16.61 8.80
CA THR A 296 1.01 16.99 10.15
C THR A 296 2.01 16.52 11.21
N THR A 297 1.63 16.48 12.46
CA THR A 297 2.41 15.85 13.54
C THR A 297 2.17 14.35 13.66
N PHE A 298 1.28 13.79 12.84
CA PHE A 298 0.99 12.37 12.72
C PHE A 298 1.67 11.81 11.47
N ALA A 299 1.62 10.50 11.29
CA ALA A 299 2.18 9.86 10.10
C ALA A 299 1.32 10.14 8.86
N GLU A 300 1.97 10.51 7.77
CA GLU A 300 1.44 10.53 6.42
C GLU A 300 2.28 9.58 5.56
N LEU A 301 1.67 8.46 5.10
CA LEU A 301 2.42 7.28 4.65
C LEU A 301 2.45 7.08 3.12
N GLY A 302 1.55 7.69 2.40
CA GLY A 302 1.51 7.55 0.95
C GLY A 302 0.66 8.62 0.28
N ALA A 303 0.99 8.94 -0.97
CA ALA A 303 0.22 9.89 -1.77
C ALA A 303 0.19 9.50 -3.25
N CYS A 304 -0.89 9.83 -3.95
CA CYS A 304 -0.95 9.78 -5.40
C CYS A 304 -1.74 10.99 -5.96
N SER A 305 -1.33 11.48 -7.14
CA SER A 305 -1.98 12.61 -7.79
C SER A 305 -3.00 12.16 -8.84
N SER A 306 -4.11 12.89 -8.94
CA SER A 306 -5.04 12.75 -10.08
C SER A 306 -4.32 13.00 -11.41
N PRO A 307 -4.85 12.45 -12.54
CA PRO A 307 -4.24 12.62 -13.86
C PRO A 307 -4.08 14.08 -14.30
N ASP A 308 -4.95 14.97 -13.83
CA ASP A 308 -4.90 16.41 -14.10
C ASP A 308 -3.99 17.19 -13.11
N GLY A 309 -3.40 16.51 -12.11
CA GLY A 309 -2.55 17.10 -11.09
C GLY A 309 -3.26 18.06 -10.12
N LYS A 310 -4.60 18.15 -10.17
CA LYS A 310 -5.39 19.09 -9.36
C LYS A 310 -5.86 18.51 -8.02
N THR A 311 -5.85 17.20 -7.86
CA THR A 311 -6.22 16.51 -6.62
C THR A 311 -5.06 15.61 -6.19
N LEU A 312 -4.73 15.64 -4.91
CA LEU A 312 -3.84 14.67 -4.29
C LEU A 312 -4.66 13.82 -3.33
N TYR A 313 -4.56 12.52 -3.47
CA TYR A 313 -5.03 11.53 -2.49
C TYR A 313 -3.86 11.13 -1.62
N PHE A 314 -4.08 10.94 -0.34
CA PHE A 314 -3.01 10.55 0.58
C PHE A 314 -3.56 9.83 1.81
N THR A 315 -2.72 9.04 2.48
CA THR A 315 -3.06 8.33 3.71
C THR A 315 -2.47 9.02 4.92
N SER A 316 -3.21 9.07 6.01
CA SER A 316 -2.80 9.78 7.22
C SER A 316 -3.41 9.18 8.47
N GLU A 317 -2.65 9.19 9.56
CA GLU A 317 -3.08 8.84 10.91
C GLU A 317 -3.62 10.03 11.72
N ARG A 318 -3.89 11.16 11.05
CA ARG A 318 -4.39 12.39 11.71
C ARG A 318 -5.68 12.16 12.47
N GLN A 319 -5.87 12.91 13.54
CA GLN A 319 -7.09 12.82 14.36
C GLN A 319 -8.35 13.09 13.56
N GLY A 320 -9.42 12.37 13.90
CA GLY A 320 -10.74 12.54 13.30
C GLY A 320 -11.01 11.60 12.11
N GLY A 321 -10.14 10.63 11.87
CA GLY A 321 -10.39 9.50 10.99
C GLY A 321 -11.25 8.41 11.62
N PHE A 322 -11.49 7.35 10.88
CA PHE A 322 -12.24 6.15 11.30
C PHE A 322 -11.32 5.10 11.91
N GLY A 323 -10.22 4.77 11.23
CA GLY A 323 -9.21 3.81 11.63
C GLY A 323 -7.91 4.44 12.17
N MET A 324 -6.83 3.68 12.10
CA MET A 324 -5.48 4.21 12.33
C MET A 324 -4.99 4.98 11.11
N GLN A 325 -5.04 4.37 9.92
CA GLN A 325 -4.76 5.00 8.65
C GLN A 325 -6.03 5.18 7.85
N ASP A 326 -6.31 6.42 7.45
CA ASP A 326 -7.44 6.75 6.59
C ASP A 326 -6.97 7.45 5.31
N ILE A 327 -7.77 7.32 4.26
CA ILE A 327 -7.57 7.98 2.98
C ILE A 327 -8.22 9.35 2.99
N TYR A 328 -7.44 10.36 2.62
CA TYR A 328 -7.85 11.75 2.47
C TYR A 328 -7.64 12.22 1.04
N MET A 329 -8.33 13.28 0.66
CA MET A 329 -8.04 14.02 -0.54
C MET A 329 -7.82 15.50 -0.24
N VAL A 330 -7.02 16.16 -1.08
CA VAL A 330 -6.82 17.61 -1.04
C VAL A 330 -6.78 18.16 -2.45
N LYS A 331 -7.47 19.28 -2.68
CA LYS A 331 -7.47 19.96 -3.98
C LYS A 331 -6.43 21.05 -4.01
N ARG A 332 -5.84 21.25 -5.18
CA ARG A 332 -4.90 22.33 -5.44
C ARG A 332 -5.65 23.66 -5.54
N LYS A 333 -5.29 24.61 -4.69
CA LYS A 333 -5.86 25.96 -4.67
C LYS A 333 -5.10 26.90 -5.61
N SER A 334 -3.79 26.77 -5.64
CA SER A 334 -2.87 27.48 -6.54
C SER A 334 -1.66 26.62 -6.85
N ARG A 335 -0.70 27.14 -7.60
CA ARG A 335 0.55 26.42 -7.90
C ARG A 335 1.29 25.92 -6.66
N THR A 336 1.24 26.65 -5.56
CA THR A 336 1.98 26.38 -4.33
C THR A 336 1.10 26.08 -3.12
N GLU A 337 -0.23 26.21 -3.24
CA GLU A 337 -1.15 26.06 -2.12
C GLU A 337 -2.16 24.95 -2.36
N TRP A 338 -2.46 24.27 -1.27
CA TRP A 338 -3.49 23.24 -1.19
C TRP A 338 -4.68 23.73 -0.34
N GLU A 339 -5.87 23.23 -0.63
CA GLU A 339 -7.04 23.41 0.21
C GLU A 339 -6.91 22.60 1.51
N LYS A 340 -7.90 22.68 2.41
CA LYS A 340 -7.97 21.82 3.58
C LYS A 340 -8.25 20.37 3.16
N PRO A 341 -7.50 19.37 3.65
CA PRO A 341 -7.77 17.96 3.38
C PRO A 341 -9.16 17.53 3.84
N VAL A 342 -9.76 16.64 3.07
CA VAL A 342 -11.08 16.04 3.34
C VAL A 342 -10.92 14.53 3.42
N ASN A 343 -11.40 13.92 4.52
CA ASN A 343 -11.48 12.47 4.66
C ASN A 343 -12.48 11.91 3.65
N LEU A 344 -12.20 10.77 3.00
CA LEU A 344 -13.09 10.19 1.98
C LEU A 344 -14.38 9.60 2.57
N GLY A 345 -14.49 9.52 3.91
CA GLY A 345 -15.68 9.07 4.62
C GLY A 345 -15.76 7.56 4.84
N ASP A 346 -16.79 7.15 5.56
CA ASP A 346 -17.03 5.78 6.03
C ASP A 346 -17.40 4.76 4.93
N VAL A 347 -17.66 5.24 3.74
CA VAL A 347 -17.84 4.36 2.57
C VAL A 347 -16.51 3.78 2.11
N VAL A 348 -15.42 4.57 2.18
CA VAL A 348 -14.07 4.19 1.74
C VAL A 348 -13.21 3.76 2.92
N ASN A 349 -13.20 4.54 3.99
CA ASN A 349 -12.39 4.27 5.17
C ASN A 349 -13.15 3.40 6.18
N THR A 350 -12.42 2.55 6.88
CA THR A 350 -12.93 1.60 7.87
C THR A 350 -12.35 1.87 9.27
N GLU A 351 -12.70 1.05 10.26
CA GLU A 351 -12.05 1.09 11.58
C GLU A 351 -10.64 0.46 11.56
N GLU A 352 -10.30 -0.24 10.46
CA GLU A 352 -8.99 -0.85 10.20
C GLU A 352 -8.09 0.10 9.40
N ASP A 353 -6.94 -0.38 8.95
CA ASP A 353 -6.01 0.39 8.12
C ASP A 353 -6.45 0.43 6.66
N ASP A 354 -6.57 1.63 6.10
CA ASP A 354 -6.84 1.89 4.69
C ASP A 354 -5.66 2.65 4.07
N ALA A 355 -4.96 2.03 3.11
CA ALA A 355 -3.65 2.48 2.61
C ALA A 355 -3.47 2.21 1.10
N GLY A 356 -2.23 2.24 0.61
CA GLY A 356 -1.81 1.74 -0.71
C GLY A 356 -2.59 2.29 -1.90
N ILE A 357 -2.79 3.60 -1.94
CA ILE A 357 -3.69 4.30 -2.87
C ILE A 357 -3.12 4.46 -4.28
N PHE A 358 -3.97 4.25 -5.28
CA PHE A 358 -3.68 4.52 -6.68
C PHE A 358 -4.95 5.01 -7.40
N ILE A 359 -4.93 6.23 -7.93
CA ILE A 359 -5.99 6.75 -8.81
C ILE A 359 -5.72 6.34 -10.24
N ALA A 360 -6.68 5.67 -10.87
CA ALA A 360 -6.56 5.23 -12.24
C ALA A 360 -6.46 6.39 -13.24
N PRO A 361 -5.96 6.12 -14.46
CA PRO A 361 -5.87 7.14 -15.52
C PRO A 361 -7.22 7.78 -15.93
N ASP A 362 -8.35 7.17 -15.58
CA ASP A 362 -9.69 7.72 -15.78
C ASP A 362 -10.03 8.89 -14.81
N GLY A 363 -9.21 9.09 -13.79
CA GLY A 363 -9.40 10.11 -12.75
C GLY A 363 -10.60 9.89 -11.84
N LYS A 364 -11.25 8.73 -11.91
CA LYS A 364 -12.49 8.40 -11.18
C LYS A 364 -12.40 7.11 -10.37
N THR A 365 -11.63 6.15 -10.85
CA THR A 365 -11.47 4.86 -10.16
C THR A 365 -10.27 4.91 -9.22
N LEU A 366 -10.53 4.79 -7.92
CA LEU A 366 -9.51 4.72 -6.87
C LEU A 366 -9.32 3.26 -6.48
N PHE A 367 -8.10 2.76 -6.58
CA PHE A 367 -7.66 1.52 -5.97
C PHE A 367 -6.97 1.83 -4.65
N PHE A 368 -7.18 0.98 -3.68
CA PHE A 368 -6.56 1.11 -2.36
C PHE A 368 -6.47 -0.26 -1.69
N THR A 369 -5.70 -0.35 -0.63
CA THR A 369 -5.60 -1.56 0.18
C THR A 369 -6.25 -1.34 1.53
N SER A 370 -6.92 -2.37 2.06
CA SER A 370 -7.60 -2.32 3.34
C SER A 370 -7.54 -3.66 4.06
N LYS A 371 -7.43 -3.63 5.38
CA LYS A 371 -7.67 -4.80 6.25
C LYS A 371 -9.14 -4.95 6.62
N GLY A 372 -9.92 -3.90 6.39
CA GLY A 372 -11.36 -3.85 6.65
C GLY A 372 -12.21 -4.35 5.49
N HIS A 373 -13.40 -3.82 5.34
CA HIS A 373 -14.39 -4.25 4.35
C HIS A 373 -14.61 -5.77 4.38
N ASN A 374 -14.63 -6.41 3.22
CA ASN A 374 -14.65 -7.86 3.05
C ASN A 374 -13.27 -8.36 2.57
N SER A 375 -12.21 -8.11 3.36
CA SER A 375 -10.89 -8.68 3.07
C SER A 375 -10.88 -10.20 3.23
N MET A 376 -9.92 -10.88 2.56
CA MET A 376 -9.75 -12.34 2.63
C MET A 376 -8.78 -12.75 3.75
N GLY A 377 -7.97 -11.83 4.24
CA GLY A 377 -6.92 -12.15 5.21
C GLY A 377 -6.23 -10.90 5.73
N GLY A 378 -5.04 -10.61 5.20
CA GLY A 378 -4.30 -9.41 5.52
C GLY A 378 -4.84 -8.16 4.83
N TYR A 379 -3.96 -7.39 4.22
CA TYR A 379 -4.38 -6.33 3.31
C TYR A 379 -4.87 -6.90 1.99
N ASP A 380 -6.03 -6.47 1.56
CA ASP A 380 -6.60 -6.77 0.25
C ASP A 380 -6.71 -5.51 -0.60
N ILE A 381 -6.64 -5.65 -1.92
CA ILE A 381 -6.83 -4.57 -2.88
C ILE A 381 -8.30 -4.41 -3.20
N PHE A 382 -8.81 -3.20 -3.02
CA PHE A 382 -10.17 -2.79 -3.33
C PHE A 382 -10.17 -1.73 -4.42
N LYS A 383 -11.30 -1.58 -5.09
CA LYS A 383 -11.57 -0.44 -5.95
C LYS A 383 -12.89 0.24 -5.58
N THR A 384 -12.93 1.56 -5.72
CA THR A 384 -14.14 2.36 -5.65
C THR A 384 -14.15 3.37 -6.79
N THR A 385 -15.33 3.81 -7.21
CA THR A 385 -15.49 4.75 -8.33
C THR A 385 -16.22 6.01 -7.87
N LEU A 386 -15.77 7.17 -8.34
CA LEU A 386 -16.40 8.44 -8.05
C LEU A 386 -17.57 8.68 -9.04
N GLU A 387 -18.79 8.48 -8.56
CA GLU A 387 -20.03 8.67 -9.33
C GLU A 387 -20.84 9.83 -8.75
N ASN A 388 -21.19 10.82 -9.56
CA ASN A 388 -21.98 11.99 -9.14
C ASN A 388 -21.41 12.68 -7.88
N GLY A 389 -20.08 12.72 -7.75
CA GLY A 389 -19.39 13.34 -6.61
C GLY A 389 -19.37 12.51 -5.32
N LYS A 390 -19.77 11.24 -5.37
CA LYS A 390 -19.74 10.30 -4.24
C LYS A 390 -18.98 9.03 -4.62
N TRP A 391 -18.23 8.50 -3.68
CA TRP A 391 -17.56 7.21 -3.82
C TRP A 391 -18.57 6.06 -3.70
N THR A 392 -18.47 5.09 -4.60
CA THR A 392 -19.26 3.86 -4.52
C THR A 392 -18.74 2.95 -3.41
N LYS A 393 -19.56 1.97 -2.97
CA LYS A 393 -19.09 0.93 -2.05
C LYS A 393 -17.89 0.21 -2.66
N PRO A 394 -16.78 0.06 -1.93
CA PRO A 394 -15.60 -0.64 -2.42
C PRO A 394 -15.88 -2.08 -2.81
N LEU A 395 -15.25 -2.50 -3.90
CA LEU A 395 -15.29 -3.87 -4.42
C LEU A 395 -13.91 -4.52 -4.21
N ASN A 396 -13.87 -5.65 -3.51
CA ASN A 396 -12.69 -6.51 -3.43
C ASN A 396 -12.35 -7.03 -4.83
N LEU A 397 -11.08 -6.96 -5.26
CA LEU A 397 -10.68 -7.43 -6.60
C LEU A 397 -10.69 -8.95 -6.75
N GLY A 398 -10.89 -9.68 -5.67
CA GLY A 398 -11.07 -11.13 -5.68
C GLY A 398 -9.79 -11.94 -5.85
N TYR A 399 -9.93 -13.26 -5.65
CA TYR A 399 -8.86 -14.22 -5.88
C TYR A 399 -8.66 -14.45 -7.40
N PRO A 400 -7.42 -14.55 -7.92
CA PRO A 400 -6.15 -14.60 -7.19
C PRO A 400 -5.40 -13.25 -7.05
N ILE A 401 -6.04 -12.10 -7.36
CA ILE A 401 -5.43 -10.79 -7.11
C ILE A 401 -5.19 -10.65 -5.61
N ASN A 402 -6.24 -10.81 -4.83
CA ASN A 402 -6.17 -10.89 -3.39
C ASN A 402 -6.09 -12.35 -2.92
N THR A 403 -5.42 -12.55 -1.79
CA THR A 403 -5.20 -13.85 -1.16
C THR A 403 -5.44 -13.74 0.34
N ILE A 404 -5.20 -14.82 1.07
CA ILE A 404 -5.20 -14.81 2.55
C ILE A 404 -4.00 -14.09 3.16
N TYR A 405 -3.06 -13.64 2.34
CA TYR A 405 -1.88 -12.88 2.72
C TYR A 405 -2.08 -11.38 2.51
N ASP A 406 -1.00 -10.59 2.71
CA ASP A 406 -1.03 -9.18 2.37
C ASP A 406 -0.82 -9.00 0.85
N ASP A 407 -1.80 -8.38 0.20
CA ASP A 407 -1.75 -7.98 -1.19
C ASP A 407 -1.90 -6.45 -1.26
N LEU A 408 -0.85 -5.76 -1.70
CA LEU A 408 -0.67 -4.32 -1.50
C LEU A 408 -0.31 -3.57 -2.79
N CYS A 409 -0.54 -2.27 -2.76
CA CYS A 409 0.07 -1.31 -3.70
C CYS A 409 -0.23 -1.63 -5.17
N PHE A 410 -1.51 -1.63 -5.52
CA PHE A 410 -1.92 -1.84 -6.91
C PHE A 410 -1.52 -0.65 -7.79
N SER A 411 -0.88 -0.92 -8.93
CA SER A 411 -0.71 0.06 -10.00
C SER A 411 -1.16 -0.53 -11.34
N LEU A 412 -1.58 0.32 -12.27
CA LEU A 412 -2.24 -0.08 -13.51
C LEU A 412 -1.59 0.59 -14.71
N SER A 413 -1.29 -0.21 -15.74
CA SER A 413 -0.89 0.33 -17.05
C SER A 413 -2.01 1.17 -17.66
N ILE A 414 -1.65 2.11 -18.54
CA ILE A 414 -2.63 3.03 -19.14
C ILE A 414 -3.66 2.32 -20.03
N ASP A 415 -3.32 1.16 -20.59
CA ASP A 415 -4.25 0.35 -21.38
C ASP A 415 -5.17 -0.53 -20.51
N ALA A 416 -5.01 -0.46 -19.20
CA ALA A 416 -5.75 -1.22 -18.19
C ALA A 416 -5.68 -2.76 -18.35
N LYS A 417 -4.67 -3.27 -19.06
CA LYS A 417 -4.48 -4.71 -19.28
C LYS A 417 -3.48 -5.34 -18.34
N THR A 418 -2.62 -4.53 -17.75
CA THR A 418 -1.56 -5.02 -16.86
C THR A 418 -1.60 -4.25 -15.55
N GLY A 419 -1.75 -4.98 -14.47
CA GLY A 419 -1.58 -4.46 -13.11
C GLY A 419 -0.27 -4.93 -12.51
N TYR A 420 0.17 -4.25 -11.46
CA TYR A 420 1.30 -4.66 -10.63
C TYR A 420 0.89 -4.55 -9.17
N ILE A 421 1.29 -5.54 -8.38
CA ILE A 421 1.02 -5.61 -6.94
C ILE A 421 2.28 -6.05 -6.20
N SER A 422 2.31 -5.83 -4.91
CA SER A 422 3.27 -6.49 -4.01
C SER A 422 2.53 -7.43 -3.06
N SER A 423 3.09 -8.62 -2.83
CA SER A 423 2.45 -9.65 -2.03
C SER A 423 3.47 -10.53 -1.31
N ASN A 424 3.12 -10.93 -0.07
CA ASN A 424 3.88 -11.92 0.71
C ASN A 424 3.29 -13.34 0.58
N ARG A 425 2.57 -13.60 -0.54
CA ARG A 425 2.04 -14.93 -0.87
C ARG A 425 3.12 -15.97 -1.00
N LYS A 426 2.81 -17.21 -0.69
CA LYS A 426 3.76 -18.34 -0.76
C LYS A 426 4.38 -18.49 -2.15
N GLY A 427 5.66 -18.83 -2.19
CA GLY A 427 6.40 -19.12 -3.43
C GLY A 427 7.12 -17.90 -4.01
N GLY A 428 7.24 -16.82 -3.26
CA GLY A 428 8.08 -15.67 -3.59
C GLY A 428 9.57 -15.91 -3.32
N PHE A 429 10.38 -14.89 -3.60
CA PHE A 429 11.83 -14.87 -3.38
C PHE A 429 12.17 -14.34 -1.97
N GLY A 430 11.46 -13.30 -1.53
CA GLY A 430 11.70 -12.60 -0.29
C GLY A 430 10.49 -12.55 0.65
N ALA A 431 10.53 -11.59 1.57
CA ALA A 431 9.44 -11.37 2.51
C ALA A 431 8.17 -10.88 1.80
N ARG A 432 8.33 -10.04 0.80
CA ARG A 432 7.28 -9.57 -0.12
C ARG A 432 7.89 -9.37 -1.50
N ASP A 433 7.18 -9.78 -2.54
CA ASP A 433 7.62 -9.69 -3.93
C ASP A 433 6.67 -8.84 -4.77
N VAL A 434 7.18 -8.33 -5.88
CA VAL A 434 6.41 -7.69 -6.94
C VAL A 434 5.87 -8.75 -7.90
N TYR A 435 4.57 -8.66 -8.20
CA TYR A 435 3.86 -9.51 -9.16
C TYR A 435 3.21 -8.67 -10.25
N MET A 436 3.19 -9.21 -11.45
CA MET A 436 2.41 -8.71 -12.57
C MET A 436 1.05 -9.41 -12.61
N VAL A 437 0.00 -8.66 -12.88
CA VAL A 437 -1.38 -9.13 -13.01
C VAL A 437 -1.83 -8.92 -14.45
N ASP A 438 -2.08 -10.00 -15.20
CA ASP A 438 -2.70 -9.92 -16.52
C ASP A 438 -4.22 -9.75 -16.37
N LEU A 439 -4.70 -8.57 -16.70
CA LEU A 439 -6.08 -8.13 -16.58
C LEU A 439 -6.86 -8.20 -17.91
N THR A 440 -6.29 -8.84 -18.93
CA THR A 440 -6.87 -8.89 -20.29
C THR A 440 -8.31 -9.39 -20.29
N ASN A 441 -8.62 -10.39 -19.45
CA ASN A 441 -9.96 -10.97 -19.32
C ASN A 441 -10.74 -10.44 -18.11
N TYR A 442 -10.15 -9.58 -17.30
CA TYR A 442 -10.75 -9.05 -16.07
C TYR A 442 -10.68 -7.51 -16.05
N PRO A 443 -11.58 -6.82 -16.76
CA PRO A 443 -11.56 -5.37 -16.82
C PRO A 443 -11.90 -4.75 -15.47
N VAL A 444 -10.92 -4.07 -14.88
CA VAL A 444 -11.05 -3.41 -13.56
C VAL A 444 -11.65 -2.03 -13.62
N LEU A 445 -11.80 -1.44 -14.82
CA LEU A 445 -12.41 -0.14 -15.07
C LEU A 445 -13.85 -0.30 -15.59
N GLU A 446 -14.62 0.82 -15.71
CA GLU A 446 -16.07 0.80 -16.01
C GLU A 446 -16.49 0.14 -17.34
N LYS A 447 -17.81 -0.14 -17.47
CA LYS A 447 -18.46 -0.89 -18.56
C LYS A 447 -18.13 -0.38 -19.98
N GLU A 448 -17.92 0.91 -20.20
CA GLU A 448 -17.53 1.43 -21.51
C GLU A 448 -16.10 1.03 -21.92
N MET A 449 -15.23 0.89 -20.94
CA MET A 449 -13.87 0.38 -21.13
C MET A 449 -13.87 -1.13 -21.36
N LYS A 450 -14.79 -1.87 -20.72
CA LYS A 450 -14.95 -3.32 -20.90
C LYS A 450 -15.12 -3.72 -22.38
N LYS A 451 -15.98 -3.00 -23.12
CA LYS A 451 -16.17 -3.23 -24.58
C LYS A 451 -14.91 -2.97 -25.42
N LYS A 452 -14.04 -2.06 -24.99
CA LYS A 452 -12.79 -1.75 -25.70
C LYS A 452 -11.68 -2.73 -25.37
N VAL A 453 -11.61 -3.22 -24.16
CA VAL A 453 -10.67 -4.30 -23.76
C VAL A 453 -10.98 -5.59 -24.53
N GLU A 454 -12.26 -5.96 -24.65
CA GLU A 454 -12.73 -7.11 -25.44
C GLU A 454 -12.34 -7.01 -26.93
N SER A 455 -12.19 -5.77 -27.45
CA SER A 455 -11.75 -5.54 -28.84
C SER A 455 -10.23 -5.52 -29.05
N ASN A 456 -9.45 -5.82 -28.03
CA ASN A 456 -7.97 -5.72 -28.02
C ASN A 456 -7.42 -4.32 -28.37
N ALA A 457 -8.23 -3.27 -28.34
CA ALA A 457 -7.80 -1.89 -28.57
C ALA A 457 -7.36 -1.23 -27.24
N PRO A 458 -6.32 -0.38 -27.24
CA PRO A 458 -5.97 0.41 -26.06
C PRO A 458 -7.15 1.26 -25.60
N VAL A 459 -7.42 1.24 -24.29
CA VAL A 459 -8.56 1.95 -23.71
C VAL A 459 -8.26 3.43 -23.53
N MET A 460 -7.02 3.73 -23.15
CA MET A 460 -6.54 5.08 -22.85
C MET A 460 -5.41 5.47 -23.77
N ALA A 461 -5.30 6.76 -24.00
CA ALA A 461 -4.21 7.39 -24.74
C ALA A 461 -3.61 8.53 -23.93
N ILE A 462 -2.37 8.82 -24.21
CA ILE A 462 -1.65 9.98 -23.70
C ILE A 462 -1.76 11.09 -24.74
N LEU A 463 -2.32 12.25 -24.36
CA LEU A 463 -2.17 13.51 -25.10
C LEU A 463 -1.09 14.33 -24.39
N LYS A 464 0.01 14.61 -25.08
CA LYS A 464 1.13 15.38 -24.54
C LYS A 464 1.75 16.31 -25.58
N GLY A 465 2.54 17.25 -25.14
CA GLY A 465 3.26 18.19 -26.00
C GLY A 465 3.70 19.42 -25.24
N ASP A 466 3.97 20.50 -25.96
CA ASP A 466 4.46 21.74 -25.39
C ASP A 466 3.62 22.93 -25.90
N ILE A 467 3.48 23.95 -25.05
CA ILE A 467 2.82 25.21 -25.37
C ILE A 467 3.86 26.32 -25.26
N PHE A 468 4.05 27.07 -26.36
CA PHE A 468 5.04 28.13 -26.46
C PHE A 468 4.41 29.51 -26.73
N ASP A 469 5.04 30.55 -26.18
CA ASP A 469 4.81 31.93 -26.69
C ASP A 469 5.43 32.04 -28.08
N ALA A 470 4.57 32.29 -29.08
CA ALA A 470 4.98 32.39 -30.48
C ALA A 470 5.99 33.53 -30.75
N SER A 471 6.04 34.57 -29.89
CA SER A 471 6.92 35.72 -30.03
C SER A 471 8.26 35.48 -29.33
N ALA A 472 8.25 34.82 -28.18
CA ALA A 472 9.45 34.60 -27.37
C ALA A 472 10.14 33.25 -27.63
N GLY A 473 9.41 32.29 -28.24
CA GLY A 473 9.88 30.93 -28.43
C GLY A 473 10.11 30.17 -27.12
N ALA A 474 9.58 30.67 -25.99
CA ALA A 474 9.73 30.09 -24.66
C ALA A 474 8.47 29.31 -24.29
N GLY A 475 8.68 28.19 -23.56
CA GLY A 475 7.58 27.44 -22.99
C GLY A 475 6.80 28.28 -21.99
N MET A 476 5.49 28.14 -21.96
CA MET A 476 4.62 28.98 -21.14
C MET A 476 3.54 28.20 -20.42
N GLU A 477 3.09 28.77 -19.31
CA GLU A 477 1.94 28.24 -18.56
C GLU A 477 0.64 28.63 -19.28
N ALA A 478 -0.18 27.63 -19.60
CA ALA A 478 -1.50 27.79 -20.20
C ALA A 478 -2.45 26.69 -19.71
N GLU A 479 -3.72 27.00 -19.52
CA GLU A 479 -4.73 26.00 -19.22
C GLU A 479 -5.19 25.32 -20.49
N LEU A 480 -5.15 23.99 -20.54
CA LEU A 480 -5.68 23.16 -21.61
C LEU A 480 -6.90 22.40 -21.08
N VAL A 481 -8.04 22.59 -21.70
CA VAL A 481 -9.31 21.94 -21.35
C VAL A 481 -9.78 21.12 -22.54
N VAL A 482 -10.20 19.87 -22.25
CA VAL A 482 -10.66 18.93 -23.27
C VAL A 482 -12.13 18.63 -23.07
N TYR A 483 -12.90 18.70 -24.14
CA TYR A 483 -14.32 18.38 -24.18
C TYR A 483 -14.56 17.20 -25.14
N ASP A 484 -15.54 16.37 -24.83
CA ASP A 484 -15.99 15.32 -25.74
C ASP A 484 -16.96 15.82 -26.81
N GLU A 485 -17.44 14.92 -27.66
CA GLU A 485 -18.35 15.23 -28.76
C GLU A 485 -19.72 15.79 -28.28
N THR A 486 -20.08 15.57 -27.01
CA THR A 486 -21.31 16.12 -26.42
C THR A 486 -21.09 17.53 -25.84
N GLY A 487 -19.85 18.02 -25.82
CA GLY A 487 -19.46 19.26 -25.16
C GLY A 487 -19.25 19.13 -23.66
N ALA A 488 -19.25 17.91 -23.12
CA ALA A 488 -18.92 17.69 -21.72
C ALA A 488 -17.40 17.77 -21.49
N LYS A 489 -16.97 18.45 -20.41
CA LYS A 489 -15.57 18.51 -20.01
C LYS A 489 -15.12 17.13 -19.53
N VAL A 490 -14.12 16.56 -20.20
CA VAL A 490 -13.57 15.23 -19.87
C VAL A 490 -12.19 15.27 -19.23
N GLY A 491 -11.50 16.42 -19.30
CA GLY A 491 -10.21 16.59 -18.65
C GLY A 491 -9.69 18.01 -18.79
N SER A 492 -8.71 18.36 -17.95
CA SER A 492 -7.94 19.59 -18.09
C SER A 492 -6.56 19.41 -17.44
N THR A 493 -5.60 20.17 -17.95
CA THR A 493 -4.24 20.24 -17.40
C THR A 493 -3.71 21.65 -17.57
N THR A 494 -2.61 21.97 -16.90
CA THR A 494 -1.90 23.24 -17.07
C THR A 494 -0.47 22.93 -17.50
N SER A 495 -0.01 23.57 -18.56
CA SER A 495 1.36 23.38 -19.02
C SER A 495 2.37 23.98 -18.03
N SER A 496 3.57 23.41 -18.01
CA SER A 496 4.65 23.83 -17.12
C SER A 496 5.24 25.18 -17.56
N GLU A 497 5.39 26.10 -16.61
CA GLU A 497 6.11 27.35 -16.85
C GLU A 497 7.57 27.07 -17.26
N GLY A 498 8.04 27.73 -18.29
CA GLY A 498 9.41 27.61 -18.80
C GLY A 498 9.62 26.50 -19.82
N SER A 499 9.10 25.29 -19.62
CA SER A 499 9.15 24.21 -20.62
C SER A 499 7.92 24.20 -21.54
N GLY A 500 6.78 24.66 -21.08
CA GLY A 500 5.51 24.59 -21.80
C GLY A 500 4.87 23.21 -21.84
N GLU A 501 5.51 22.19 -21.28
CA GLU A 501 5.07 20.81 -21.36
C GLU A 501 3.73 20.57 -20.69
N TYR A 502 2.87 19.81 -21.36
CA TYR A 502 1.59 19.35 -20.81
C TYR A 502 1.36 17.85 -21.05
N PHE A 503 0.52 17.26 -20.23
CA PHE A 503 0.15 15.86 -20.28
C PHE A 503 -1.30 15.68 -19.83
N LEU A 504 -2.04 14.82 -20.53
CA LEU A 504 -3.41 14.43 -20.19
C LEU A 504 -3.71 13.02 -20.70
N THR A 505 -4.55 12.27 -19.98
CA THR A 505 -5.04 10.97 -20.42
C THR A 505 -6.46 11.10 -20.98
N LEU A 506 -6.74 10.42 -22.11
CA LEU A 506 -8.02 10.45 -22.82
C LEU A 506 -8.42 9.03 -23.25
N LEU A 507 -9.72 8.80 -23.42
CA LEU A 507 -10.21 7.55 -24.02
C LEU A 507 -9.87 7.50 -25.51
N THR A 508 -9.44 6.34 -26.00
CA THR A 508 -9.18 6.14 -27.44
C THR A 508 -10.45 6.01 -28.27
N GLY A 509 -10.32 6.18 -29.60
CA GLY A 509 -11.40 6.05 -30.59
C GLY A 509 -12.45 7.15 -30.49
N LYS A 510 -12.08 8.32 -29.97
CA LYS A 510 -12.94 9.51 -29.89
C LYS A 510 -12.24 10.73 -30.49
N THR A 511 -13.03 11.72 -30.88
CA THR A 511 -12.54 13.05 -31.26
C THR A 511 -12.88 14.03 -30.15
N TYR A 512 -11.89 14.78 -29.75
CA TYR A 512 -12.02 15.75 -28.66
C TYR A 512 -11.86 17.17 -29.16
N GLN A 513 -12.57 18.12 -28.52
CA GLN A 513 -12.33 19.54 -28.66
C GLN A 513 -11.35 20.00 -27.60
N VAL A 514 -10.17 20.44 -28.01
CA VAL A 514 -9.11 20.94 -27.12
C VAL A 514 -9.12 22.45 -27.15
N LYS A 515 -9.33 23.09 -26.01
CA LYS A 515 -9.25 24.54 -25.82
C LYS A 515 -8.06 24.88 -24.95
N ILE A 516 -7.28 25.88 -25.38
CA ILE A 516 -6.11 26.36 -24.66
C ILE A 516 -6.27 27.85 -24.40
N GLU A 517 -6.10 28.23 -23.14
CA GLU A 517 -6.23 29.63 -22.72
C GLU A 517 -5.02 30.04 -21.85
N ALA A 518 -4.53 31.25 -22.12
CA ALA A 518 -3.54 31.92 -21.26
C ALA A 518 -3.85 33.42 -21.22
N LYS A 519 -3.58 34.04 -20.08
CA LYS A 519 -3.84 35.48 -19.88
C LYS A 519 -3.03 36.34 -20.85
N GLY A 520 -3.71 37.15 -21.66
CA GLY A 520 -3.08 38.04 -22.65
C GLY A 520 -2.81 37.40 -24.01
N TYR A 521 -3.23 36.16 -24.22
CA TYR A 521 -3.05 35.43 -25.48
C TYR A 521 -4.39 35.10 -26.12
N LYS A 522 -4.36 34.87 -27.43
CA LYS A 522 -5.52 34.36 -28.19
C LYS A 522 -5.71 32.89 -27.80
N SER A 523 -6.95 32.49 -27.57
CA SER A 523 -7.27 31.08 -27.30
C SER A 523 -7.07 30.22 -28.55
N VAL A 524 -6.64 28.97 -28.33
CA VAL A 524 -6.63 27.93 -29.35
C VAL A 524 -7.85 27.03 -29.14
N ASP A 525 -8.48 26.62 -30.23
CA ASP A 525 -9.63 25.72 -30.22
C ASP A 525 -9.47 24.73 -31.40
N GLU A 526 -9.11 23.48 -31.12
CA GLU A 526 -8.74 22.46 -32.11
C GLU A 526 -9.43 21.12 -31.82
N LYS A 527 -9.83 20.42 -32.89
CA LYS A 527 -10.27 19.03 -32.79
C LYS A 527 -9.10 18.09 -32.87
N VAL A 528 -9.00 17.19 -31.90
CA VAL A 528 -7.95 16.17 -31.80
C VAL A 528 -8.59 14.77 -31.83
N GLU A 529 -8.28 14.00 -32.86
CA GLU A 529 -8.68 12.61 -32.98
C GLU A 529 -7.69 11.71 -32.22
N VAL A 530 -8.19 10.92 -31.28
CA VAL A 530 -7.41 9.98 -30.48
C VAL A 530 -7.71 8.56 -30.95
N LYS A 531 -6.94 8.09 -31.94
CA LYS A 531 -7.06 6.73 -32.48
C LYS A 531 -6.48 5.71 -31.50
N ALA A 532 -7.04 4.51 -31.47
CA ALA A 532 -6.43 3.39 -30.75
C ALA A 532 -5.21 2.85 -31.54
N ALA A 533 -4.09 2.62 -30.87
CA ALA A 533 -2.99 1.87 -31.47
C ALA A 533 -3.37 0.38 -31.60
N LYS A 534 -2.70 -0.36 -32.50
CA LYS A 534 -2.91 -1.80 -32.63
C LYS A 534 -2.28 -2.57 -31.46
N GLU A 535 -1.18 -2.05 -30.91
CA GLU A 535 -0.45 -2.62 -29.77
C GLU A 535 0.12 -1.51 -28.89
N GLY A 536 0.13 -1.70 -27.57
CA GLY A 536 0.69 -0.79 -26.56
C GLY A 536 -0.11 0.49 -26.31
N ALA A 537 0.48 1.41 -25.56
CA ALA A 537 -0.14 2.70 -25.23
C ALA A 537 -0.18 3.64 -26.45
N THR A 538 -1.34 4.24 -26.70
CA THR A 538 -1.47 5.28 -27.73
C THR A 538 -0.93 6.60 -27.17
N THR A 539 -0.04 7.25 -27.89
CA THR A 539 0.43 8.61 -27.58
C THR A 539 0.12 9.55 -28.73
N VAL A 540 -0.58 10.65 -28.44
CA VAL A 540 -0.84 11.76 -29.36
C VAL A 540 0.04 12.93 -28.92
N VAL A 541 0.97 13.34 -29.78
CA VAL A 541 1.85 14.49 -29.48
C VAL A 541 1.34 15.70 -30.24
N LYS A 542 1.08 16.80 -29.53
CA LYS A 542 0.61 18.07 -30.09
C LYS A 542 1.38 19.23 -29.45
N HIS A 543 1.98 20.09 -30.28
CA HIS A 543 2.63 21.32 -29.83
C HIS A 543 1.81 22.52 -30.27
N TYR A 544 1.70 23.52 -29.42
CA TYR A 544 0.90 24.70 -29.66
C TYR A 544 1.71 25.99 -29.54
N LEU A 545 1.40 26.94 -30.42
CA LEU A 545 1.95 28.29 -30.35
C LEU A 545 0.84 29.26 -29.97
N LEU A 546 0.99 30.00 -28.90
CA LEU A 546 0.05 31.03 -28.49
C LEU A 546 0.55 32.42 -28.92
N TYR A 547 -0.35 33.18 -29.56
CA TYR A 547 -0.10 34.53 -30.03
C TYR A 547 -0.72 35.54 -29.07
N LYS A 548 -0.01 36.62 -28.75
CA LYS A 548 -0.56 37.72 -27.96
C LYS A 548 -1.78 38.34 -28.62
N LYS A 549 -2.72 38.85 -27.80
CA LYS A 549 -3.92 39.55 -28.27
C LYS A 549 -3.58 40.88 -28.90
#